data_3afcd27b131eeeb125d6d2f92e95d4b6
#
_entry.id   3afcd27b131eeeb125d6d2f92e95d4b6
#
_cell.length_a   1.000
_cell.length_b   1.000
_cell.length_c   1.000
_cell.angle_alpha   90.00
_cell.angle_beta   90.00
_cell.angle_gamma   90.00
#
_symmetry.space_group_name_H-M   'P 1'
#
loop_
_entity.id
_entity.type
_entity.pdbx_description
1 polymer ?
#
loop_
_entity_poly.entity_id
_entity_poly.type
_entity_poly.pdbx_seq_one_letter_code
_entity_poly.pdbx_strand_id
1 'polypeptide(L)'
;MKKLFVYVALMLPIVLLSLNIQAQTADEIIEKYITAIGGKEKWKQVKSMKVNGFIEVQGIKINFTQQAIHNVGVRVDAEFQGQKIIDITTPTKGWSQNPFGGRSSLQPISEEELKQKLDELDIQDEFIDYASKGSTVEFLGKDEEDGNEFYKVKMTSKNNNESVYFFDVNTSLIYKEEKTVKQQGQEMKMVTKVFDYKTIPFGIKIPHKSEQMGQILVTDKIEINTTIDENIFKGN
;
A
#
# COMPACT_ATOMS: atom_id res chain seq x y z
N MET A 1 -29.51 33.01 -74.17
CA MET A 1 -29.90 33.30 -72.79
C MET A 1 -29.38 32.19 -71.89
N LYS A 2 -28.21 32.45 -71.29
CA LYS A 2 -27.55 31.49 -70.42
C LYS A 2 -27.84 31.85 -68.95
N LYS A 3 -28.54 30.99 -68.22
CA LYS A 3 -28.81 31.18 -66.80
C LYS A 3 -27.61 30.72 -65.99
N LEU A 4 -27.00 31.67 -65.29
CA LEU A 4 -25.90 31.43 -64.36
C LEU A 4 -26.44 31.02 -63.01
N PHE A 5 -26.25 29.76 -62.60
CA PHE A 5 -26.54 29.30 -61.25
C PHE A 5 -25.38 29.62 -60.31
N VAL A 6 -25.60 30.54 -59.36
CA VAL A 6 -24.66 30.83 -58.30
C VAL A 6 -24.96 29.89 -57.14
N TYR A 7 -24.07 28.93 -56.87
CA TYR A 7 -24.09 28.15 -55.65
C TYR A 7 -23.42 28.90 -54.52
N VAL A 8 -24.23 29.39 -53.59
CA VAL A 8 -23.73 29.93 -52.33
C VAL A 8 -23.44 28.72 -51.39
N ALA A 9 -22.18 28.38 -51.26
CA ALA A 9 -21.72 27.38 -50.31
C ALA A 9 -21.73 28.00 -48.91
N LEU A 10 -22.69 27.61 -48.09
CA LEU A 10 -22.80 27.99 -46.66
C LEU A 10 -21.72 27.22 -45.91
N MET A 11 -20.55 27.84 -45.70
CA MET A 11 -19.54 27.31 -44.79
C MET A 11 -20.00 27.54 -43.35
N LEU A 12 -20.51 26.47 -42.72
CA LEU A 12 -20.80 26.44 -41.27
C LEU A 12 -19.46 26.24 -40.54
N PRO A 13 -18.99 27.15 -39.69
CA PRO A 13 -17.79 26.91 -38.90
C PRO A 13 -18.11 25.83 -37.85
N ILE A 14 -17.54 24.67 -38.02
CA ILE A 14 -17.51 23.63 -36.95
C ILE A 14 -16.62 24.18 -35.84
N VAL A 15 -17.25 24.79 -34.84
CA VAL A 15 -16.58 25.12 -33.58
C VAL A 15 -16.31 23.78 -32.89
N LEU A 16 -15.09 23.25 -33.03
CA LEU A 16 -14.58 22.18 -32.22
C LEU A 16 -14.49 22.73 -30.79
N LEU A 17 -15.54 22.51 -30.01
CA LEU A 17 -15.48 22.60 -28.55
C LEU A 17 -14.52 21.50 -28.11
N SER A 18 -13.26 21.88 -27.92
CA SER A 18 -12.28 21.06 -27.20
C SER A 18 -12.80 20.94 -25.78
N LEU A 19 -13.55 19.88 -25.48
CA LEU A 19 -13.80 19.45 -24.12
C LEU A 19 -12.42 19.13 -23.55
N ASN A 20 -11.86 20.07 -22.79
CA ASN A 20 -10.74 19.77 -21.90
C ASN A 20 -11.28 18.77 -20.87
N ILE A 21 -11.29 17.50 -21.23
CA ILE A 21 -11.40 16.41 -20.28
C ILE A 21 -10.08 16.48 -19.54
N GLN A 22 -10.08 17.16 -18.41
CA GLN A 22 -8.92 17.19 -17.53
C GLN A 22 -8.76 15.77 -17.02
N ALA A 23 -7.86 15.03 -17.66
CA ALA A 23 -7.52 13.68 -17.23
C ALA A 23 -6.99 13.78 -15.81
N GLN A 24 -7.60 13.05 -14.89
CA GLN A 24 -7.17 13.02 -13.50
C GLN A 24 -5.74 12.52 -13.43
N THR A 25 -4.87 13.21 -12.71
CA THR A 25 -3.47 12.85 -12.56
C THR A 25 -3.27 11.90 -11.37
N ALA A 26 -2.16 11.17 -11.35
CA ALA A 26 -1.80 10.35 -10.19
C ALA A 26 -1.68 11.20 -8.92
N ASP A 27 -1.10 12.41 -9.03
CA ASP A 27 -0.94 13.32 -7.90
C ASP A 27 -2.29 13.74 -7.30
N GLU A 28 -3.28 14.11 -8.13
CA GLU A 28 -4.62 14.49 -7.65
C GLU A 28 -5.33 13.34 -6.93
N ILE A 29 -5.15 12.10 -7.39
CA ILE A 29 -5.71 10.90 -6.75
C ILE A 29 -5.05 10.71 -5.38
N ILE A 30 -3.72 10.80 -5.34
CA ILE A 30 -2.93 10.63 -4.12
C ILE A 30 -3.25 11.72 -3.09
N GLU A 31 -3.39 12.98 -3.51
CA GLU A 31 -3.77 14.08 -2.60
C GLU A 31 -5.14 13.87 -1.96
N LYS A 32 -6.11 13.38 -2.73
CA LYS A 32 -7.44 13.02 -2.19
C LYS A 32 -7.33 11.86 -1.19
N TYR A 33 -6.54 10.83 -1.51
CA TYR A 33 -6.27 9.72 -0.61
C TYR A 33 -5.62 10.19 0.69
N ILE A 34 -4.54 10.97 0.62
CA ILE A 34 -3.85 11.53 1.79
C ILE A 34 -4.83 12.31 2.68
N THR A 35 -5.70 13.11 2.06
CA THR A 35 -6.74 13.84 2.79
C THR A 35 -7.73 12.89 3.47
N ALA A 36 -8.18 11.84 2.76
CA ALA A 36 -9.14 10.87 3.26
C ALA A 36 -8.59 10.03 4.44
N ILE A 37 -7.28 9.78 4.50
CA ILE A 37 -6.63 9.05 5.59
C ILE A 37 -6.21 9.93 6.79
N GLY A 38 -6.56 11.21 6.81
CA GLY A 38 -6.34 12.11 7.95
C GLY A 38 -5.30 13.21 7.74
N GLY A 39 -4.72 13.29 6.56
CA GLY A 39 -3.84 14.37 6.13
C GLY A 39 -2.36 14.15 6.44
N LYS A 40 -1.53 14.70 5.58
CA LYS A 40 -0.07 14.58 5.58
C LYS A 40 0.58 14.94 6.92
N GLU A 41 0.14 16.05 7.53
CA GLU A 41 0.79 16.57 8.75
C GLU A 41 0.66 15.62 9.95
N LYS A 42 -0.46 14.90 10.04
CA LYS A 42 -0.64 13.89 11.10
C LYS A 42 0.21 12.66 10.84
N TRP A 43 0.23 12.17 9.61
CA TRP A 43 1.04 11.01 9.24
C TRP A 43 2.53 11.26 9.49
N LYS A 44 3.05 12.46 9.18
CA LYS A 44 4.46 12.85 9.46
C LYS A 44 4.81 12.88 10.95
N GLN A 45 3.84 12.92 11.83
CA GLN A 45 4.05 12.83 13.28
C GLN A 45 4.13 11.38 13.79
N VAL A 46 3.83 10.38 12.95
CA VAL A 46 3.96 8.97 13.32
C VAL A 46 5.44 8.60 13.36
N LYS A 47 5.95 8.32 14.56
CA LYS A 47 7.36 7.93 14.80
C LYS A 47 7.49 6.47 15.17
N SER A 48 6.50 5.92 15.85
CA SER A 48 6.41 4.50 16.18
C SER A 48 4.98 4.03 16.12
N MET A 49 4.80 2.73 15.89
CA MET A 49 3.50 2.09 15.80
C MET A 49 3.58 0.70 16.43
N LYS A 50 2.60 0.39 17.27
CA LYS A 50 2.38 -0.96 17.76
C LYS A 50 0.99 -1.42 17.33
N VAL A 51 0.92 -2.56 16.66
CA VAL A 51 -0.32 -3.16 16.16
C VAL A 51 -0.48 -4.53 16.79
N ASN A 52 -1.67 -4.80 17.33
CA ASN A 52 -2.07 -6.13 17.75
C ASN A 52 -3.28 -6.56 16.92
N GLY A 53 -3.34 -7.83 16.58
CA GLY A 53 -4.41 -8.40 15.80
C GLY A 53 -4.25 -9.90 15.63
N PHE A 54 -4.95 -10.44 14.66
CA PHE A 54 -4.82 -11.84 14.29
C PHE A 54 -4.89 -12.05 12.79
N ILE A 55 -4.27 -13.11 12.33
CA ILE A 55 -4.43 -13.64 10.98
C ILE A 55 -5.37 -14.83 11.07
N GLU A 56 -6.43 -14.84 10.28
CA GLU A 56 -7.35 -15.97 10.18
C GLU A 56 -7.05 -16.76 8.90
N VAL A 57 -6.75 -18.05 9.08
CA VAL A 57 -6.48 -19.00 8.00
C VAL A 57 -7.37 -20.22 8.23
N GLN A 58 -8.29 -20.48 7.31
CA GLN A 58 -9.22 -21.64 7.40
C GLN A 58 -9.94 -21.76 8.77
N GLY A 59 -10.36 -20.60 9.32
CA GLY A 59 -11.05 -20.52 10.61
C GLY A 59 -10.13 -20.58 11.85
N ILE A 60 -8.82 -20.73 11.67
CA ILE A 60 -7.84 -20.70 12.76
C ILE A 60 -7.31 -19.28 12.90
N LYS A 61 -7.34 -18.74 14.13
CA LYS A 61 -6.81 -17.42 14.46
C LYS A 61 -5.41 -17.53 15.03
N ILE A 62 -4.47 -16.82 14.42
CA ILE A 62 -3.08 -16.72 14.85
C ILE A 62 -2.85 -15.26 15.27
N ASN A 63 -2.74 -15.01 16.57
CA ASN A 63 -2.49 -13.68 17.08
C ASN A 63 -1.09 -13.20 16.70
N PHE A 64 -0.98 -11.91 16.39
CA PHE A 64 0.30 -11.28 16.13
C PHE A 64 0.45 -9.95 16.86
N THR A 65 1.68 -9.54 17.06
CA THR A 65 2.06 -8.19 17.46
C THR A 65 3.08 -7.67 16.46
N GLN A 66 2.83 -6.51 15.88
CA GLN A 66 3.81 -5.77 15.10
C GLN A 66 4.27 -4.55 15.91
N GLN A 67 5.57 -4.31 15.96
CA GLN A 67 6.19 -3.13 16.54
C GLN A 67 7.10 -2.50 15.50
N ALA A 68 6.97 -1.21 15.29
CA ALA A 68 7.72 -0.49 14.27
C ALA A 68 8.16 0.89 14.75
N ILE A 69 9.38 1.27 14.42
CA ILE A 69 9.91 2.64 14.55
C ILE A 69 10.27 3.11 13.14
N HIS A 70 9.75 4.28 12.76
CA HIS A 70 9.91 4.83 11.42
C HIS A 70 11.37 4.86 10.97
N ASN A 71 11.67 4.19 9.85
CA ASN A 71 13.01 4.05 9.26
C ASN A 71 14.08 3.42 10.18
N VAL A 72 13.71 2.82 11.31
CA VAL A 72 14.63 2.14 12.23
C VAL A 72 14.45 0.63 12.18
N GLY A 73 13.22 0.17 12.32
CA GLY A 73 12.95 -1.26 12.28
C GLY A 73 11.46 -1.59 12.38
N VAL A 74 11.13 -2.76 11.86
CA VAL A 74 9.84 -3.41 11.99
C VAL A 74 10.07 -4.81 12.52
N ARG A 75 9.30 -5.22 13.51
CA ARG A 75 9.28 -6.58 14.05
C ARG A 75 7.85 -7.07 14.15
N VAL A 76 7.63 -8.27 13.66
CA VAL A 76 6.37 -9.01 13.80
C VAL A 76 6.63 -10.27 14.59
N ASP A 77 5.86 -10.50 15.63
CA ASP A 77 5.86 -11.71 16.44
C ASP A 77 4.48 -12.35 16.36
N ALA A 78 4.44 -13.66 16.10
CA ALA A 78 3.25 -14.50 16.20
C ALA A 78 3.64 -15.85 16.78
N GLU A 79 2.65 -16.60 17.26
CA GLU A 79 2.84 -17.98 17.73
C GLU A 79 1.70 -18.85 17.24
N PHE A 80 2.05 -20.00 16.69
CA PHE A 80 1.09 -21.01 16.26
C PHE A 80 1.55 -22.40 16.67
N GLN A 81 0.68 -23.17 17.35
CA GLN A 81 0.97 -24.52 17.86
C GLN A 81 2.27 -24.60 18.68
N GLY A 82 2.55 -23.58 19.52
CA GLY A 82 3.77 -23.50 20.31
C GLY A 82 5.03 -23.15 19.52
N GLN A 83 4.90 -22.87 18.23
CA GLN A 83 6.00 -22.47 17.36
C GLN A 83 5.99 -20.95 17.16
N LYS A 84 7.15 -20.33 17.38
CA LYS A 84 7.31 -18.87 17.14
C LYS A 84 7.46 -18.58 15.66
N ILE A 85 6.79 -17.54 15.22
CA ILE A 85 6.95 -16.91 13.90
C ILE A 85 7.42 -15.50 14.16
N ILE A 86 8.60 -15.15 13.68
CA ILE A 86 9.24 -13.85 13.92
C ILE A 86 9.79 -13.34 12.61
N ASP A 87 9.45 -12.10 12.28
CA ASP A 87 10.07 -11.35 11.19
C ASP A 87 10.62 -10.04 11.71
N ILE A 88 11.86 -9.70 11.35
CA ILE A 88 12.54 -8.46 11.72
C ILE A 88 13.15 -7.86 10.47
N THR A 89 12.85 -6.58 10.22
CA THR A 89 13.44 -5.79 9.13
C THR A 89 14.08 -4.54 9.71
N THR A 90 15.33 -4.29 9.34
CA THR A 90 16.05 -3.04 9.60
C THR A 90 16.59 -2.50 8.27
N PRO A 91 17.12 -1.26 8.19
CA PRO A 91 17.65 -0.71 6.95
C PRO A 91 18.78 -1.52 6.30
N THR A 92 19.48 -2.33 7.08
CA THR A 92 20.70 -3.05 6.61
C THR A 92 20.64 -4.56 6.78
N LYS A 93 19.71 -5.07 7.58
CA LYS A 93 19.60 -6.50 7.90
C LYS A 93 18.16 -6.89 8.15
N GLY A 94 17.86 -8.14 7.89
CA GLY A 94 16.59 -8.74 8.26
C GLY A 94 16.79 -10.16 8.78
N TRP A 95 15.84 -10.63 9.58
CA TRP A 95 15.82 -11.99 10.12
C TRP A 95 14.40 -12.54 10.04
N SER A 96 14.30 -13.84 9.85
CA SER A 96 13.01 -14.53 9.84
C SER A 96 13.13 -15.87 10.56
N GLN A 97 12.10 -16.19 11.32
CA GLN A 97 11.82 -17.51 11.86
C GLN A 97 10.39 -17.89 11.48
N ASN A 98 10.23 -18.92 10.70
CA ASN A 98 8.94 -19.50 10.36
C ASN A 98 9.10 -21.01 10.16
N PRO A 99 8.85 -21.82 11.19
CA PRO A 99 9.00 -23.28 11.12
C PRO A 99 8.14 -23.92 10.02
N PHE A 100 6.97 -23.33 9.72
CA PHE A 100 6.06 -23.80 8.67
C PHE A 100 6.57 -23.47 7.27
N GLY A 101 7.45 -22.46 7.15
CA GLY A 101 8.17 -22.06 5.93
C GLY A 101 9.60 -22.60 5.85
N GLY A 102 9.98 -23.59 6.71
CA GLY A 102 11.30 -24.22 6.69
C GLY A 102 12.38 -23.50 7.49
N ARG A 103 12.06 -22.42 8.22
CA ARG A 103 13.01 -21.69 9.10
C ARG A 103 12.69 -21.96 10.56
N SER A 104 13.22 -23.04 11.12
CA SER A 104 12.94 -23.49 12.50
C SER A 104 13.53 -22.59 13.59
N SER A 105 14.54 -21.78 13.27
CA SER A 105 15.16 -20.81 14.18
C SER A 105 15.27 -19.44 13.51
N LEU A 106 15.50 -18.39 14.30
CA LEU A 106 15.72 -17.04 13.78
C LEU A 106 17.01 -17.00 12.96
N GLN A 107 16.90 -16.71 11.66
CA GLN A 107 18.00 -16.72 10.69
C GLN A 107 18.00 -15.44 9.88
N PRO A 108 19.17 -14.93 9.45
CA PRO A 108 19.23 -13.84 8.51
C PRO A 108 18.49 -14.18 7.21
N ILE A 109 17.79 -13.20 6.65
CA ILE A 109 17.22 -13.29 5.31
C ILE A 109 18.26 -12.87 4.26
N SER A 110 18.02 -13.23 3.01
CA SER A 110 18.89 -12.83 1.89
C SER A 110 18.78 -11.32 1.61
N GLU A 111 19.77 -10.77 0.90
CA GLU A 111 19.73 -9.36 0.47
C GLU A 111 18.55 -9.09 -0.46
N GLU A 112 18.17 -10.06 -1.31
CA GLU A 112 17.01 -9.94 -2.19
C GLU A 112 15.70 -9.89 -1.40
N GLU A 113 15.53 -10.75 -0.39
CA GLU A 113 14.37 -10.71 0.51
C GLU A 113 14.34 -9.39 1.33
N LEU A 114 15.49 -8.94 1.84
CA LEU A 114 15.58 -7.67 2.56
C LEU A 114 15.14 -6.51 1.68
N LYS A 115 15.63 -6.44 0.44
CA LYS A 115 15.28 -5.37 -0.49
C LYS A 115 13.76 -5.25 -0.72
N GLN A 116 13.05 -6.37 -0.76
CA GLN A 116 11.59 -6.39 -0.93
C GLN A 116 10.84 -5.86 0.31
N LYS A 117 11.47 -5.93 1.50
CA LYS A 117 10.91 -5.51 2.79
C LYS A 117 11.28 -4.09 3.22
N LEU A 118 12.26 -3.45 2.57
CA LEU A 118 12.74 -2.12 2.99
C LEU A 118 11.67 -1.03 2.98
N ASP A 119 10.65 -1.15 2.12
CA ASP A 119 9.57 -0.17 2.04
C ASP A 119 8.65 -0.23 3.28
N GLU A 120 8.61 -1.37 4.01
CA GLU A 120 7.86 -1.54 5.27
C GLU A 120 8.38 -0.64 6.41
N LEU A 121 9.62 -0.15 6.29
CA LEU A 121 10.23 0.74 7.30
C LEU A 121 9.61 2.15 7.29
N ASP A 122 8.93 2.52 6.21
CA ASP A 122 8.20 3.77 6.11
C ASP A 122 6.77 3.60 6.67
N ILE A 123 6.61 3.78 7.96
CA ILE A 123 5.32 3.64 8.64
C ILE A 123 4.44 4.91 8.57
N GLN A 124 4.87 5.93 7.80
CA GLN A 124 4.15 7.19 7.64
C GLN A 124 3.21 7.22 6.44
N ASP A 125 2.86 6.06 5.89
CA ASP A 125 2.21 5.86 4.60
C ASP A 125 3.15 6.21 3.41
N GLU A 126 3.22 5.32 2.46
CA GLU A 126 4.18 5.40 1.35
C GLU A 126 3.90 6.55 0.38
N PHE A 127 2.64 7.00 0.29
CA PHE A 127 2.24 8.13 -0.55
C PHE A 127 2.58 9.50 0.06
N ILE A 128 2.84 9.58 1.36
CA ILE A 128 3.25 10.83 2.00
C ILE A 128 4.64 11.22 1.49
N ASP A 129 4.72 12.37 0.81
CA ASP A 129 5.99 12.89 0.25
C ASP A 129 6.73 11.87 -0.66
N TYR A 130 6.01 10.99 -1.35
CA TYR A 130 6.55 9.87 -2.11
C TYR A 130 7.68 10.29 -3.06
N ALA A 131 7.54 11.41 -3.79
CA ALA A 131 8.55 11.89 -4.72
C ALA A 131 9.85 12.28 -4.01
N SER A 132 9.77 12.94 -2.84
CA SER A 132 10.94 13.31 -2.04
C SER A 132 11.61 12.09 -1.39
N LYS A 133 10.86 11.00 -1.19
CA LYS A 133 11.38 9.71 -0.74
C LYS A 133 12.05 8.91 -1.86
N GLY A 134 11.98 9.41 -3.12
CA GLY A 134 12.59 8.77 -4.29
C GLY A 134 11.67 7.77 -5.01
N SER A 135 10.38 7.76 -4.69
CA SER A 135 9.39 6.98 -5.41
C SER A 135 8.80 7.75 -6.59
N THR A 136 8.28 7.03 -7.59
CA THR A 136 7.58 7.58 -8.74
C THR A 136 6.19 6.99 -8.85
N VAL A 137 5.26 7.72 -9.45
CA VAL A 137 3.88 7.29 -9.65
C VAL A 137 3.45 7.47 -11.10
N GLU A 138 2.57 6.58 -11.58
CA GLU A 138 2.01 6.61 -12.91
C GLU A 138 0.51 6.30 -12.84
N PHE A 139 -0.32 7.14 -13.44
CA PHE A 139 -1.75 6.86 -13.57
C PHE A 139 -1.99 5.87 -14.71
N LEU A 140 -2.56 4.71 -14.40
CA LEU A 140 -2.84 3.64 -15.35
C LEU A 140 -4.28 3.65 -15.89
N GLY A 141 -5.09 4.65 -15.52
CA GLY A 141 -6.49 4.72 -15.93
C GLY A 141 -7.46 4.26 -14.86
N LYS A 142 -8.70 4.01 -15.28
CA LYS A 142 -9.77 3.49 -14.42
C LYS A 142 -9.91 1.98 -14.59
N ASP A 143 -10.51 1.34 -13.58
CA ASP A 143 -10.93 -0.04 -13.58
C ASP A 143 -12.29 -0.17 -12.89
N GLU A 144 -12.98 -1.28 -13.10
CA GLU A 144 -14.25 -1.59 -12.45
C GLU A 144 -14.22 -3.03 -11.92
N GLU A 145 -14.60 -3.20 -10.67
CA GLU A 145 -14.75 -4.52 -10.03
C GLU A 145 -16.01 -4.51 -9.17
N ASP A 146 -16.90 -5.48 -9.39
CA ASP A 146 -18.18 -5.64 -8.66
C ASP A 146 -19.06 -4.38 -8.65
N GLY A 147 -19.09 -3.62 -9.75
CA GLY A 147 -19.89 -2.40 -9.93
C GLY A 147 -19.30 -1.16 -9.22
N ASN A 148 -18.08 -1.24 -8.71
CA ASN A 148 -17.34 -0.11 -8.14
C ASN A 148 -16.23 0.34 -9.08
N GLU A 149 -16.09 1.65 -9.27
CA GLU A 149 -15.03 2.23 -10.08
C GLU A 149 -13.78 2.56 -9.24
N PHE A 150 -12.61 2.31 -9.81
CA PHE A 150 -11.31 2.55 -9.18
C PHE A 150 -10.37 3.32 -10.12
N TYR A 151 -9.58 4.21 -9.55
CA TYR A 151 -8.40 4.76 -10.22
C TYR A 151 -7.21 3.83 -9.95
N LYS A 152 -6.48 3.45 -11.00
CA LYS A 152 -5.26 2.65 -10.88
C LYS A 152 -4.05 3.56 -10.91
N VAL A 153 -3.23 3.48 -9.89
CA VAL A 153 -1.95 4.19 -9.83
C VAL A 153 -0.85 3.16 -9.57
N LYS A 154 0.14 3.12 -10.44
CA LYS A 154 1.36 2.35 -10.21
C LYS A 154 2.32 3.21 -9.41
N MET A 155 2.92 2.65 -8.38
CA MET A 155 4.05 3.21 -7.65
C MET A 155 5.28 2.35 -7.88
N THR A 156 6.42 3.00 -8.14
CA THR A 156 7.73 2.36 -8.10
C THR A 156 8.50 3.01 -6.96
N SER A 157 8.82 2.23 -5.92
CA SER A 157 9.53 2.73 -4.75
C SER A 157 11.01 3.01 -5.05
N LYS A 158 11.70 3.74 -4.17
CA LYS A 158 13.16 3.96 -4.26
C LYS A 158 13.97 2.66 -4.30
N ASN A 159 13.39 1.56 -3.82
CA ASN A 159 14.00 0.23 -3.81
C ASN A 159 13.67 -0.57 -5.09
N ASN A 160 13.01 0.05 -6.07
CA ASN A 160 12.51 -0.54 -7.33
C ASN A 160 11.49 -1.67 -7.09
N ASN A 161 10.73 -1.61 -6.02
CA ASN A 161 9.55 -2.44 -5.84
C ASN A 161 8.37 -1.77 -6.55
N GLU A 162 7.61 -2.55 -7.31
CA GLU A 162 6.44 -2.05 -8.05
C GLU A 162 5.15 -2.58 -7.43
N SER A 163 4.21 -1.67 -7.20
CA SER A 163 2.85 -1.96 -6.76
C SER A 163 1.84 -1.17 -7.59
N VAL A 164 0.68 -1.75 -7.85
CA VAL A 164 -0.47 -1.06 -8.46
C VAL A 164 -1.57 -0.95 -7.41
N TYR A 165 -1.95 0.28 -7.10
CA TYR A 165 -2.98 0.61 -6.11
C TYR A 165 -4.29 0.97 -6.80
N PHE A 166 -5.38 0.50 -6.25
CA PHE A 166 -6.73 0.75 -6.72
C PHE A 166 -7.44 1.65 -5.70
N PHE A 167 -7.61 2.91 -6.07
CA PHE A 167 -8.27 3.92 -5.25
C PHE A 167 -9.75 3.98 -5.60
N ASP A 168 -10.61 3.76 -4.64
CA ASP A 168 -12.06 3.88 -4.82
C ASP A 168 -12.44 5.33 -5.18
N VAL A 169 -13.18 5.48 -6.28
CA VAL A 169 -13.52 6.79 -6.85
C VAL A 169 -14.36 7.64 -5.89
N ASN A 170 -15.21 7.01 -5.07
CA ASN A 170 -16.15 7.69 -4.19
C ASN A 170 -15.53 8.07 -2.84
N THR A 171 -14.73 7.16 -2.26
CA THR A 171 -14.15 7.34 -0.93
C THR A 171 -12.73 7.85 -0.95
N SER A 172 -12.06 7.76 -2.10
CA SER A 172 -10.63 8.02 -2.30
C SER A 172 -9.70 7.12 -1.45
N LEU A 173 -10.21 6.04 -0.88
CA LEU A 173 -9.43 5.08 -0.11
C LEU A 173 -8.89 3.96 -1.01
N ILE A 174 -7.77 3.37 -0.63
CA ILE A 174 -7.25 2.19 -1.32
C ILE A 174 -8.18 1.01 -1.00
N TYR A 175 -8.62 0.32 -2.05
CA TYR A 175 -9.37 -0.92 -1.97
C TYR A 175 -8.46 -2.15 -2.15
N LYS A 176 -7.49 -2.04 -3.05
CA LYS A 176 -6.66 -3.16 -3.46
C LYS A 176 -5.25 -2.70 -3.82
N GLU A 177 -4.27 -3.51 -3.45
CA GLU A 177 -2.89 -3.44 -3.94
C GLU A 177 -2.55 -4.72 -4.70
N GLU A 178 -1.87 -4.59 -5.83
CA GLU A 178 -1.27 -5.67 -6.59
C GLU A 178 0.25 -5.45 -6.63
N LYS A 179 0.99 -6.29 -5.94
CA LYS A 179 2.46 -6.21 -5.82
C LYS A 179 3.11 -7.39 -6.53
N THR A 180 4.14 -7.11 -7.33
CA THR A 180 4.98 -8.16 -7.89
C THR A 180 6.11 -8.48 -6.93
N VAL A 181 6.18 -9.72 -6.48
CA VAL A 181 7.25 -10.21 -5.58
C VAL A 181 8.04 -11.32 -6.26
N LYS A 182 9.32 -11.42 -5.94
CA LYS A 182 10.15 -12.52 -6.39
C LYS A 182 10.30 -13.54 -5.27
N GLN A 183 9.89 -14.76 -5.54
CA GLN A 183 10.06 -15.88 -4.63
C GLN A 183 10.78 -17.01 -5.35
N GLN A 184 11.94 -17.41 -4.84
CA GLN A 184 12.78 -18.46 -5.44
C GLN A 184 13.09 -18.24 -6.94
N GLY A 185 13.31 -16.96 -7.31
CA GLY A 185 13.60 -16.57 -8.72
C GLY A 185 12.40 -16.51 -9.65
N GLN A 186 11.19 -16.79 -9.16
CA GLN A 186 9.95 -16.65 -9.92
C GLN A 186 9.21 -15.37 -9.49
N GLU A 187 8.67 -14.65 -10.47
CA GLU A 187 7.80 -13.51 -10.20
C GLU A 187 6.39 -14.01 -9.91
N MET A 188 5.84 -13.53 -8.81
CA MET A 188 4.48 -13.82 -8.38
C MET A 188 3.74 -12.53 -8.08
N LYS A 189 2.51 -12.43 -8.56
CA LYS A 189 1.62 -11.32 -8.24
C LYS A 189 0.90 -11.61 -6.94
N MET A 190 1.12 -10.76 -5.95
CA MET A 190 0.38 -10.76 -4.69
C MET A 190 -0.71 -9.71 -4.74
N VAL A 191 -1.93 -10.11 -4.42
CA VAL A 191 -3.09 -9.21 -4.35
C VAL A 191 -3.52 -9.11 -2.90
N THR A 192 -3.55 -7.88 -2.39
CA THR A 192 -4.05 -7.56 -1.05
C THR A 192 -5.28 -6.67 -1.19
N LYS A 193 -6.42 -7.11 -0.71
CA LYS A 193 -7.62 -6.25 -0.56
C LYS A 193 -7.66 -5.69 0.86
N VAL A 194 -8.05 -4.43 1.00
CA VAL A 194 -8.11 -3.75 2.32
C VAL A 194 -9.51 -3.22 2.58
N PHE A 195 -9.94 -3.32 3.84
CA PHE A 195 -11.32 -3.02 4.25
C PHE A 195 -11.34 -2.38 5.65
N ASP A 196 -12.55 -2.00 6.08
CA ASP A 196 -12.86 -1.57 7.46
C ASP A 196 -11.93 -0.44 7.93
N TYR A 197 -11.85 0.62 7.12
CA TYR A 197 -11.09 1.81 7.47
C TYR A 197 -11.69 2.52 8.68
N LYS A 198 -10.92 2.70 9.74
CA LYS A 198 -11.33 3.39 10.97
C LYS A 198 -10.39 4.55 11.28
N THR A 199 -10.96 5.64 11.75
CA THR A 199 -10.18 6.73 12.30
C THR A 199 -9.80 6.37 13.75
N ILE A 200 -8.50 6.24 14.02
CA ILE A 200 -7.98 5.97 15.36
C ILE A 200 -7.86 7.26 16.17
N PRO A 201 -7.72 7.21 17.51
CA PRO A 201 -7.66 8.41 18.37
C PRO A 201 -6.58 9.42 17.98
N PHE A 202 -5.50 8.99 17.34
CA PHE A 202 -4.45 9.89 16.82
C PHE A 202 -4.95 10.78 15.66
N GLY A 203 -6.09 10.43 15.05
CA GLY A 203 -6.77 11.20 14.02
C GLY A 203 -6.31 10.86 12.59
N ILE A 204 -5.63 9.74 12.40
CA ILE A 204 -5.37 9.13 11.09
C ILE A 204 -6.34 7.97 10.87
N LYS A 205 -6.61 7.63 9.61
CA LYS A 205 -7.51 6.56 9.22
C LYS A 205 -6.69 5.40 8.65
N ILE A 206 -6.87 4.20 9.20
CA ILE A 206 -6.12 2.98 8.86
C ILE A 206 -7.11 1.85 8.58
N PRO A 207 -6.84 0.96 7.59
CA PRO A 207 -7.63 -0.24 7.39
C PRO A 207 -7.44 -1.21 8.58
N HIS A 208 -8.53 -1.77 9.08
CA HIS A 208 -8.51 -2.73 10.19
C HIS A 208 -8.68 -4.18 9.71
N LYS A 209 -8.87 -4.37 8.42
CA LYS A 209 -8.99 -5.69 7.80
C LYS A 209 -8.30 -5.71 6.45
N SER A 210 -7.53 -6.76 6.19
CA SER A 210 -7.03 -7.05 4.85
C SER A 210 -7.17 -8.52 4.53
N GLU A 211 -7.22 -8.83 3.24
CA GLU A 211 -7.28 -10.18 2.71
C GLU A 211 -6.18 -10.37 1.68
N GLN A 212 -5.40 -11.44 1.83
CA GLN A 212 -4.35 -11.82 0.91
C GLN A 212 -4.27 -13.34 0.84
N MET A 213 -4.33 -13.91 -0.36
CA MET A 213 -4.22 -15.37 -0.59
C MET A 213 -5.16 -16.22 0.29
N GLY A 214 -6.40 -15.73 0.54
CA GLY A 214 -7.37 -16.42 1.39
C GLY A 214 -7.10 -16.33 2.89
N GLN A 215 -6.10 -15.56 3.30
CA GLN A 215 -5.84 -15.21 4.70
C GLN A 215 -6.46 -13.85 5.01
N ILE A 216 -7.10 -13.74 6.15
CA ILE A 216 -7.69 -12.50 6.62
C ILE A 216 -6.89 -11.98 7.80
N LEU A 217 -6.27 -10.82 7.64
CA LEU A 217 -5.64 -10.11 8.74
C LEU A 217 -6.66 -9.14 9.35
N VAL A 218 -6.83 -9.20 10.65
CA VAL A 218 -7.68 -8.27 11.42
C VAL A 218 -6.82 -7.55 12.44
N THR A 219 -6.93 -6.22 12.44
CA THR A 219 -6.27 -5.35 13.40
C THR A 219 -7.23 -5.00 14.53
N ASP A 220 -6.90 -5.41 15.75
CA ASP A 220 -7.69 -5.13 16.94
C ASP A 220 -7.33 -3.79 17.58
N LYS A 221 -6.03 -3.50 17.70
CA LYS A 221 -5.52 -2.32 18.39
C LYS A 221 -4.31 -1.72 17.66
N ILE A 222 -4.31 -0.38 17.56
CA ILE A 222 -3.18 0.40 17.05
C ILE A 222 -2.81 1.45 18.08
N GLU A 223 -1.54 1.51 18.43
CA GLU A 223 -0.95 2.51 19.33
C GLU A 223 0.13 3.28 18.58
N ILE A 224 -0.03 4.60 18.48
CA ILE A 224 0.90 5.49 17.78
C ILE A 224 1.80 6.18 18.81
N ASN A 225 3.07 6.36 18.45
CA ASN A 225 4.09 7.05 19.23
C ASN A 225 4.28 6.46 20.63
N THR A 226 4.11 5.13 20.75
CA THR A 226 4.44 4.40 21.97
C THR A 226 5.96 4.17 22.06
N THR A 227 6.49 4.09 23.27
CA THR A 227 7.91 3.77 23.48
C THR A 227 8.18 2.32 23.07
N ILE A 228 9.13 2.11 22.19
CA ILE A 228 9.59 0.81 21.73
C ILE A 228 11.10 0.73 21.94
N ASP A 229 11.57 -0.35 22.58
CA ASP A 229 12.99 -0.60 22.75
C ASP A 229 13.61 -1.06 21.42
N GLU A 230 14.56 -0.30 20.88
CA GLU A 230 15.24 -0.62 19.62
C GLU A 230 15.99 -1.96 19.65
N ASN A 231 16.31 -2.49 20.85
CA ASN A 231 16.95 -3.79 20.96
C ASN A 231 16.11 -4.95 20.41
N ILE A 232 14.79 -4.79 20.34
CA ILE A 232 13.90 -5.81 19.76
C ILE A 232 14.16 -6.06 18.26
N PHE A 233 14.79 -5.11 17.56
CA PHE A 233 15.13 -5.24 16.14
C PHE A 233 16.47 -5.95 15.89
N LYS A 234 17.14 -6.41 16.96
CA LYS A 234 18.35 -7.22 16.84
C LYS A 234 17.96 -8.69 16.65
N GLY A 235 18.64 -9.37 15.75
CA GLY A 235 18.44 -10.79 15.47
C GLY A 235 19.10 -11.74 16.49
N ASN A 236 19.05 -11.39 17.77
CA ASN A 236 19.67 -12.18 18.87
C ASN A 236 18.61 -13.06 19.52
#